data_6548340f1d8376f1cea0cb55f2b771f3
#
_entry.id   6548340f1d8376f1cea0cb55f2b771f3
#
_cell.length_a   1.000
_cell.length_b   1.000
_cell.length_c   1.000
_cell.angle_alpha   90.00
_cell.angle_beta   90.00
_cell.angle_gamma   90.00
#
_symmetry.space_group_name_H-M   'P 1'
#
loop_
_entity.id
_entity.type
_entity.pdbx_description
1 polymer ?
#
loop_
_entity_poly.entity_id
_entity_poly.type
_entity_poly.pdbx_seq_one_letter_code
_entity_poly.pdbx_strand_id
1 'polypeptide(L)'
;MTTESRQSKGEAMQVTTFSRRHMLSAVGAVAVSAGLAKPLEAVTPAQGGAGPQRTSWTDPAMPKVIHRMVETNGIRLHVAEQGNGPLVILCHGFPECWYSWRHQLPALAKAGFRVVAPDLRGYGQSDRPEELEKYTILNHIGDMVGLVDAMGAKQAVIAGHDIGAAIAWQTALLRPDIFRAVIALSPPFRSRAFGDAGPPTKFMPRTETAVFYQLFLQTPGAEAGMGRDLRLTFRYQFYTFSGDRPPSAGVGGLPPGMMPRKGGFLTDPPFLPNWVTESDIDVYVNEYARGFNGPLAWWRNIDRSWELMAPFARAAVTVPALYMAGDRDFIAAAFSQAIAKQSALVPKLRPPVVLPGCGHWTQQERAAEVSAAMVDFLRSL
;
A
#
# COMPACT_ATOMS: atom_id res chain seq x y z
N MET A 1 34.41 52.58 40.48
CA MET A 1 33.40 53.66 40.52
C MET A 1 32.17 53.10 39.87
N THR A 2 31.21 52.87 40.76
CA THR A 2 29.75 52.97 40.77
C THR A 2 28.96 52.10 39.79
N THR A 3 28.56 50.95 40.22
CA THR A 3 27.25 50.38 40.59
C THR A 3 26.03 51.21 40.15
N GLU A 4 25.16 50.57 39.34
CA GLU A 4 23.73 50.74 39.50
C GLU A 4 22.98 49.48 39.10
N SER A 5 22.30 48.93 40.11
CA SER A 5 21.36 47.83 40.06
C SER A 5 20.00 48.33 39.57
N ARG A 6 19.33 47.60 38.67
CA ARG A 6 17.88 47.70 38.46
C ARG A 6 17.21 46.36 38.73
N GLN A 7 16.50 46.36 39.85
CA GLN A 7 15.45 45.39 40.17
C GLN A 7 14.27 45.54 39.20
N SER A 8 13.81 44.47 38.61
CA SER A 8 12.47 44.37 38.01
C SER A 8 11.62 43.38 38.78
N LYS A 9 10.50 43.88 39.26
CA LYS A 9 9.48 43.22 40.07
C LYS A 9 8.85 42.06 39.31
N GLY A 10 8.76 40.90 39.97
CA GLY A 10 7.94 39.78 39.54
C GLY A 10 6.46 40.01 39.81
N GLU A 11 5.64 39.90 38.81
CA GLU A 11 4.19 39.75 38.96
C GLU A 11 3.86 38.28 39.04
N ALA A 12 3.31 37.88 40.18
CA ALA A 12 2.80 36.52 40.43
C ALA A 12 1.42 36.38 39.77
N MET A 13 1.33 35.42 38.84
CA MET A 13 0.07 35.02 38.21
C MET A 13 -0.71 34.13 39.19
N GLN A 14 -1.85 34.63 39.66
CA GLN A 14 -2.78 33.88 40.53
C GLN A 14 -3.46 32.77 39.72
N VAL A 15 -3.26 31.52 40.14
CA VAL A 15 -4.00 30.36 39.66
C VAL A 15 -5.34 30.32 40.41
N THR A 16 -6.42 30.58 39.71
CA THR A 16 -7.78 30.41 40.22
C THR A 16 -8.21 28.96 40.11
N THR A 17 -8.31 28.28 41.24
CA THR A 17 -8.88 26.93 41.35
C THR A 17 -10.39 27.00 41.24
N PHE A 18 -10.97 26.39 40.19
CA PHE A 18 -12.41 26.20 40.07
C PHE A 18 -12.89 25.00 40.87
N SER A 19 -13.77 25.26 41.84
CA SER A 19 -14.43 24.29 42.70
C SER A 19 -15.51 23.50 41.95
N ARG A 20 -15.57 22.16 42.19
CA ARG A 20 -16.50 21.15 41.58
C ARG A 20 -17.99 21.31 41.99
N ARG A 21 -18.50 22.44 42.42
CA ARG A 21 -19.84 22.55 43.01
C ARG A 21 -20.91 23.36 42.27
N HIS A 22 -20.71 23.76 41.01
CA HIS A 22 -21.71 24.55 40.25
C HIS A 22 -22.00 23.96 38.84
N MET A 23 -22.37 22.73 38.78
CA MET A 23 -22.93 22.12 37.55
C MET A 23 -24.13 21.21 37.85
N LEU A 24 -25.15 21.74 38.48
CA LEU A 24 -26.48 21.09 38.58
C LEU A 24 -27.51 22.16 38.83
N SER A 25 -28.07 22.78 37.80
CA SER A 25 -29.39 23.38 37.72
C SER A 25 -29.53 24.22 36.44
N ALA A 26 -30.01 23.60 35.36
CA ALA A 26 -30.82 24.21 34.31
C ALA A 26 -31.37 23.11 33.41
N VAL A 27 -32.37 22.32 33.89
CA VAL A 27 -33.21 21.54 33.01
C VAL A 27 -34.46 22.39 32.78
N GLY A 28 -34.44 23.13 31.67
CA GLY A 28 -35.64 23.81 31.14
C GLY A 28 -36.56 22.80 30.47
N ALA A 29 -37.76 22.61 30.99
CA ALA A 29 -38.82 21.81 30.42
C ALA A 29 -39.28 22.44 29.09
N VAL A 30 -39.00 21.82 27.96
CA VAL A 30 -39.63 22.11 26.67
C VAL A 30 -40.82 21.16 26.53
N ALA A 31 -42.04 21.68 26.59
CA ALA A 31 -43.25 20.98 26.28
C ALA A 31 -43.28 20.63 24.78
N VAL A 32 -43.18 19.35 24.43
CA VAL A 32 -43.37 18.84 23.07
C VAL A 32 -44.86 18.54 22.90
N SER A 33 -45.55 19.34 22.07
CA SER A 33 -46.86 19.04 21.57
C SER A 33 -46.83 17.76 20.73
N ALA A 34 -47.65 16.78 21.13
CA ALA A 34 -47.81 15.53 20.40
C ALA A 34 -48.59 15.78 19.08
N GLY A 35 -47.85 15.95 18.00
CA GLY A 35 -48.39 15.84 16.66
C GLY A 35 -48.30 14.37 16.24
N LEU A 36 -49.46 13.78 15.88
CA LEU A 36 -49.63 12.43 15.37
C LEU A 36 -48.74 12.23 14.14
N ALA A 37 -47.59 11.56 14.31
CA ALA A 37 -46.77 11.10 13.20
C ALA A 37 -47.45 9.88 12.57
N LYS A 38 -47.69 9.94 11.26
CA LYS A 38 -48.06 8.76 10.46
C LYS A 38 -46.92 7.74 10.52
N PRO A 39 -47.24 6.42 10.52
CA PRO A 39 -46.17 5.42 10.48
C PRO A 39 -45.34 5.59 9.19
N LEU A 40 -44.02 5.68 9.33
CA LEU A 40 -43.12 5.53 8.20
C LEU A 40 -43.33 4.13 7.61
N GLU A 41 -43.79 4.07 6.37
CA GLU A 41 -43.74 2.84 5.58
C GLU A 41 -42.26 2.42 5.45
N ALA A 42 -41.99 1.17 5.83
CA ALA A 42 -40.66 0.57 5.66
C ALA A 42 -40.31 0.58 4.17
N VAL A 43 -39.34 1.40 3.79
CA VAL A 43 -38.73 1.35 2.46
C VAL A 43 -37.97 0.02 2.37
N THR A 44 -38.58 -0.95 1.72
CA THR A 44 -37.92 -2.20 1.32
C THR A 44 -36.76 -1.81 0.41
N PRO A 45 -35.52 -2.23 0.69
CA PRO A 45 -34.42 -2.01 -0.26
C PRO A 45 -34.77 -2.70 -1.57
N ALA A 46 -34.66 -1.96 -2.68
CA ALA A 46 -34.82 -2.52 -4.00
C ALA A 46 -33.81 -3.67 -4.15
N GLN A 47 -34.33 -4.89 -4.31
CA GLN A 47 -33.55 -6.04 -4.72
C GLN A 47 -33.11 -5.79 -6.18
N GLY A 48 -31.96 -5.16 -6.33
CA GLY A 48 -31.19 -5.20 -7.58
C GLY A 48 -30.85 -6.66 -7.84
N GLY A 49 -31.47 -7.26 -8.84
CA GLY A 49 -31.23 -8.64 -9.26
C GLY A 49 -29.76 -8.80 -9.65
N ALA A 50 -28.95 -9.29 -8.73
CA ALA A 50 -27.62 -9.82 -9.04
C ALA A 50 -27.86 -11.12 -9.81
N GLY A 51 -27.47 -11.14 -11.09
CA GLY A 51 -27.34 -12.38 -11.84
C GLY A 51 -26.43 -13.36 -11.09
N PRO A 52 -26.46 -14.68 -11.39
CA PRO A 52 -25.72 -15.67 -10.64
C PRO A 52 -24.24 -15.29 -10.60
N GLN A 53 -23.77 -14.84 -9.43
CA GLN A 53 -22.38 -14.51 -9.21
C GLN A 53 -21.57 -15.81 -9.33
N ARG A 54 -20.67 -15.89 -10.31
CA ARG A 54 -19.66 -16.93 -10.32
C ARG A 54 -18.84 -16.80 -9.05
N THR A 55 -18.99 -17.75 -8.13
CA THR A 55 -18.26 -17.74 -6.85
C THR A 55 -16.78 -17.97 -7.03
N SER A 56 -16.37 -18.64 -8.14
CA SER A 56 -14.95 -18.85 -8.51
C SER A 56 -14.84 -19.19 -10.01
N TRP A 57 -13.65 -18.92 -10.57
CA TRP A 57 -13.26 -19.29 -11.94
C TRP A 57 -11.76 -19.57 -12.01
N THR A 58 -11.27 -20.14 -13.11
CA THR A 58 -9.83 -20.38 -13.37
C THR A 58 -9.41 -19.68 -14.65
N ASP A 59 -8.16 -19.18 -14.67
CA ASP A 59 -7.52 -18.68 -15.88
C ASP A 59 -6.97 -19.86 -16.69
N PRO A 60 -7.30 -19.98 -18.01
CA PRO A 60 -6.72 -21.04 -18.86
C PRO A 60 -5.19 -21.04 -18.91
N ALA A 61 -4.54 -19.86 -18.79
CA ALA A 61 -3.08 -19.74 -18.74
C ALA A 61 -2.49 -20.19 -17.39
N MET A 62 -3.30 -20.15 -16.32
CA MET A 62 -2.92 -20.56 -14.97
C MET A 62 -3.99 -21.48 -14.33
N PRO A 63 -4.23 -22.68 -14.87
CA PRO A 63 -5.41 -23.51 -14.55
C PRO A 63 -5.46 -24.00 -13.09
N LYS A 64 -4.36 -23.88 -12.34
CA LYS A 64 -4.32 -24.22 -10.90
C LYS A 64 -4.58 -23.03 -10.00
N VAL A 65 -4.69 -21.81 -10.54
CA VAL A 65 -5.05 -20.60 -9.82
C VAL A 65 -6.57 -20.45 -9.85
N ILE A 66 -7.17 -20.31 -8.68
CA ILE A 66 -8.60 -20.11 -8.52
C ILE A 66 -8.82 -18.62 -8.27
N HIS A 67 -9.66 -18.00 -9.07
CA HIS A 67 -10.08 -16.62 -8.92
C HIS A 67 -11.45 -16.56 -8.25
N ARG A 68 -11.66 -15.61 -7.35
CA ARG A 68 -12.96 -15.36 -6.74
C ARG A 68 -13.08 -13.94 -6.19
N MET A 69 -14.31 -13.49 -6.03
CA MET A 69 -14.61 -12.27 -5.29
C MET A 69 -14.84 -12.60 -3.82
N VAL A 70 -14.22 -11.82 -2.93
CA VAL A 70 -14.27 -12.02 -1.47
C VAL A 70 -14.74 -10.74 -0.82
N GLU A 71 -15.81 -10.81 -0.04
CA GLU A 71 -16.29 -9.67 0.74
C GLU A 71 -15.40 -9.47 1.97
N THR A 72 -14.94 -8.25 2.15
CA THR A 72 -14.09 -7.84 3.27
C THR A 72 -14.19 -6.34 3.51
N ASN A 73 -14.24 -5.92 4.76
CA ASN A 73 -14.15 -4.49 5.15
C ASN A 73 -15.07 -3.56 4.34
N GLY A 74 -16.28 -4.04 3.98
CA GLY A 74 -17.29 -3.29 3.24
C GLY A 74 -17.03 -3.13 1.74
N ILE A 75 -16.11 -3.90 1.17
CA ILE A 75 -15.85 -4.00 -0.27
C ILE A 75 -15.66 -5.45 -0.68
N ARG A 76 -15.67 -5.71 -2.00
CA ARG A 76 -15.29 -7.00 -2.57
C ARG A 76 -13.90 -6.90 -3.16
N LEU A 77 -13.01 -7.77 -2.72
CA LEU A 77 -11.71 -7.96 -3.34
C LEU A 77 -11.76 -9.14 -4.31
N HIS A 78 -11.21 -8.94 -5.49
CA HIS A 78 -10.80 -10.05 -6.34
C HIS A 78 -9.54 -10.67 -5.73
N VAL A 79 -9.48 -11.99 -5.69
CA VAL A 79 -8.30 -12.73 -5.22
C VAL A 79 -7.94 -13.84 -6.20
N ALA A 80 -6.66 -14.01 -6.44
CA ALA A 80 -6.07 -15.19 -7.07
C ALA A 80 -5.49 -16.08 -5.97
N GLU A 81 -5.92 -17.36 -5.93
CA GLU A 81 -5.61 -18.28 -4.85
C GLU A 81 -5.04 -19.58 -5.39
N GLN A 82 -4.01 -20.14 -4.71
CA GLN A 82 -3.48 -21.46 -5.01
C GLN A 82 -2.96 -22.16 -3.75
N GLY A 83 -3.07 -23.49 -3.72
CA GLY A 83 -2.52 -24.33 -2.66
C GLY A 83 -3.41 -24.47 -1.44
N ASN A 84 -2.91 -25.20 -0.44
CA ASN A 84 -3.57 -25.49 0.83
C ASN A 84 -2.52 -25.38 1.95
N GLY A 85 -2.97 -25.17 3.20
CA GLY A 85 -2.09 -25.08 4.37
C GLY A 85 -2.10 -23.69 5.01
N PRO A 86 -1.02 -23.29 5.72
CA PRO A 86 -0.95 -21.98 6.36
C PRO A 86 -1.10 -20.83 5.35
N LEU A 87 -1.90 -19.82 5.71
CA LEU A 87 -2.25 -18.72 4.81
C LEU A 87 -1.09 -17.75 4.64
N VAL A 88 -0.80 -17.39 3.37
CA VAL A 88 0.13 -16.33 2.97
C VAL A 88 -0.62 -15.38 2.04
N ILE A 89 -0.67 -14.08 2.40
CA ILE A 89 -1.28 -13.03 1.59
C ILE A 89 -0.17 -12.25 0.88
N LEU A 90 -0.33 -12.01 -0.44
CA LEU A 90 0.65 -11.36 -1.31
C LEU A 90 0.08 -10.03 -1.84
N CYS A 91 0.47 -8.90 -1.27
CA CYS A 91 0.03 -7.56 -1.66
C CYS A 91 0.92 -7.01 -2.78
N HIS A 92 0.34 -6.71 -3.94
CA HIS A 92 1.07 -6.14 -5.08
C HIS A 92 1.38 -4.64 -4.91
N GLY A 93 2.22 -4.10 -5.78
CA GLY A 93 2.59 -2.69 -5.85
C GLY A 93 1.80 -1.85 -6.85
N PHE A 94 2.35 -0.67 -7.20
CA PHE A 94 1.84 0.22 -8.23
C PHE A 94 2.83 0.31 -9.41
N PRO A 95 2.40 0.26 -10.66
CA PRO A 95 1.07 -0.12 -11.14
C PRO A 95 1.00 -1.62 -11.44
N GLU A 96 0.72 -2.41 -10.44
CA GLU A 96 0.63 -3.87 -10.55
C GLU A 96 -0.81 -4.36 -10.25
N CYS A 97 -0.98 -5.68 -10.22
CA CYS A 97 -2.18 -6.40 -9.82
C CYS A 97 -1.75 -7.79 -9.27
N TRP A 98 -2.70 -8.66 -8.94
CA TRP A 98 -2.42 -10.02 -8.48
C TRP A 98 -1.39 -10.77 -9.35
N TYR A 99 -1.33 -10.47 -10.65
CA TYR A 99 -0.49 -11.15 -11.63
C TYR A 99 1.02 -10.91 -11.42
N SER A 100 1.39 -9.87 -10.70
CA SER A 100 2.80 -9.64 -10.32
C SER A 100 3.38 -10.76 -9.45
N TRP A 101 2.50 -11.54 -8.83
CA TRP A 101 2.83 -12.70 -8.00
C TRP A 101 2.69 -14.06 -8.72
N ARG A 102 2.51 -14.06 -10.06
CA ARG A 102 2.30 -15.26 -10.88
C ARG A 102 3.34 -16.37 -10.68
N HIS A 103 4.57 -16.00 -10.32
CA HIS A 103 5.65 -16.94 -10.06
C HIS A 103 5.65 -17.46 -8.61
N GLN A 104 5.29 -16.62 -7.64
CA GLN A 104 5.27 -16.98 -6.22
C GLN A 104 4.05 -17.81 -5.87
N LEU A 105 2.90 -17.59 -6.49
CA LEU A 105 1.69 -18.39 -6.29
C LEU A 105 1.97 -19.90 -6.41
N PRO A 106 2.47 -20.44 -7.53
CA PRO A 106 2.74 -21.87 -7.66
C PRO A 106 3.93 -22.35 -6.80
N ALA A 107 4.95 -21.49 -6.60
CA ALA A 107 6.14 -21.86 -5.83
C ALA A 107 5.80 -22.09 -4.34
N LEU A 108 5.08 -21.15 -3.73
CA LEU A 108 4.66 -21.26 -2.33
C LEU A 108 3.58 -22.34 -2.14
N ALA A 109 2.66 -22.49 -3.09
CA ALA A 109 1.66 -23.55 -3.05
C ALA A 109 2.33 -24.94 -3.10
N LYS A 110 3.35 -25.13 -3.94
CA LYS A 110 4.16 -26.35 -3.98
C LYS A 110 4.91 -26.60 -2.68
N ALA A 111 5.27 -25.54 -1.97
CA ALA A 111 5.94 -25.63 -0.67
C ALA A 111 4.98 -25.94 0.50
N GLY A 112 3.66 -26.07 0.24
CA GLY A 112 2.65 -26.48 1.22
C GLY A 112 1.90 -25.31 1.88
N PHE A 113 1.87 -24.13 1.26
CA PHE A 113 1.13 -22.97 1.74
C PHE A 113 -0.14 -22.72 0.93
N ARG A 114 -1.14 -22.13 1.57
CA ARG A 114 -2.28 -21.55 0.92
C ARG A 114 -1.95 -20.09 0.60
N VAL A 115 -1.87 -19.76 -0.67
CA VAL A 115 -1.37 -18.47 -1.14
C VAL A 115 -2.52 -17.67 -1.76
N VAL A 116 -2.71 -16.44 -1.32
CA VAL A 116 -3.77 -15.55 -1.78
C VAL A 116 -3.16 -14.22 -2.21
N ALA A 117 -3.32 -13.86 -3.46
CA ALA A 117 -2.90 -12.60 -4.04
C ALA A 117 -4.16 -11.77 -4.38
N PRO A 118 -4.55 -10.81 -3.53
CA PRO A 118 -5.66 -9.91 -3.86
C PRO A 118 -5.24 -8.87 -4.90
N ASP A 119 -6.18 -8.44 -5.75
CA ASP A 119 -6.14 -7.08 -6.25
C ASP A 119 -6.48 -6.15 -5.10
N LEU A 120 -5.60 -5.21 -4.79
CA LEU A 120 -5.87 -4.23 -3.73
C LEU A 120 -7.08 -3.37 -4.09
N ARG A 121 -7.74 -2.76 -3.07
CA ARG A 121 -8.87 -1.85 -3.32
C ARG A 121 -8.53 -0.83 -4.39
N GLY A 122 -9.42 -0.66 -5.37
CA GLY A 122 -9.22 0.24 -6.49
C GLY A 122 -8.46 -0.35 -7.68
N TYR A 123 -7.87 -1.55 -7.55
CA TYR A 123 -7.10 -2.21 -8.60
C TYR A 123 -7.87 -3.36 -9.26
N GLY A 124 -7.42 -3.75 -10.44
CA GLY A 124 -7.90 -4.93 -11.16
C GLY A 124 -9.42 -5.07 -11.15
N GLN A 125 -9.90 -6.21 -10.65
CA GLN A 125 -11.33 -6.52 -10.58
C GLN A 125 -11.95 -6.19 -9.21
N SER A 126 -11.17 -5.73 -8.23
CA SER A 126 -11.66 -5.30 -6.91
C SER A 126 -12.54 -4.07 -6.99
N ASP A 127 -13.39 -3.89 -5.98
CA ASP A 127 -14.25 -2.71 -5.87
C ASP A 127 -13.40 -1.42 -5.79
N ARG A 128 -13.98 -0.34 -6.33
CA ARG A 128 -13.38 1.00 -6.43
C ARG A 128 -14.30 2.02 -5.79
N PRO A 129 -14.25 2.21 -4.46
CA PRO A 129 -14.97 3.29 -3.81
C PRO A 129 -14.69 4.64 -4.49
N GLU A 130 -15.69 5.48 -4.62
CA GLU A 130 -15.55 6.81 -5.23
C GLU A 130 -14.89 7.80 -4.26
N GLU A 131 -15.14 7.61 -2.96
CA GLU A 131 -14.64 8.49 -1.91
C GLU A 131 -13.14 8.27 -1.69
N LEU A 132 -12.38 9.35 -1.82
CA LEU A 132 -10.92 9.32 -1.68
C LEU A 132 -10.48 8.82 -0.29
N GLU A 133 -11.23 9.15 0.75
CA GLU A 133 -10.98 8.78 2.15
C GLU A 133 -11.02 7.27 2.39
N LYS A 134 -11.59 6.52 1.46
CA LYS A 134 -11.62 5.04 1.50
C LYS A 134 -10.29 4.38 1.11
N TYR A 135 -9.26 5.16 0.75
CA TYR A 135 -7.96 4.64 0.28
C TYR A 135 -6.81 4.95 1.24
N THR A 136 -7.09 5.21 2.51
CA THR A 136 -6.04 5.40 3.52
C THR A 136 -5.37 4.07 3.86
N ILE A 137 -4.19 4.15 4.47
CA ILE A 137 -3.47 2.96 4.95
C ILE A 137 -4.33 2.09 5.89
N LEU A 138 -5.16 2.68 6.74
CA LEU A 138 -6.03 1.94 7.66
C LEU A 138 -7.12 1.17 6.93
N ASN A 139 -7.64 1.69 5.81
CA ASN A 139 -8.59 0.96 4.98
C ASN A 139 -7.94 -0.29 4.35
N HIS A 140 -6.74 -0.15 3.79
CA HIS A 140 -5.99 -1.29 3.23
C HIS A 140 -5.66 -2.34 4.31
N ILE A 141 -5.29 -1.92 5.51
CA ILE A 141 -5.06 -2.84 6.64
C ILE A 141 -6.36 -3.56 7.01
N GLY A 142 -7.48 -2.83 7.08
CA GLY A 142 -8.81 -3.41 7.32
C GLY A 142 -9.18 -4.47 6.30
N ASP A 143 -8.83 -4.26 5.02
CA ASP A 143 -9.04 -5.25 3.96
C ASP A 143 -8.26 -6.54 4.21
N MET A 144 -6.99 -6.42 4.59
CA MET A 144 -6.15 -7.59 4.86
C MET A 144 -6.62 -8.35 6.10
N VAL A 145 -7.07 -7.65 7.14
CA VAL A 145 -7.65 -8.27 8.34
C VAL A 145 -8.93 -9.05 7.99
N GLY A 146 -9.86 -8.40 7.30
CA GLY A 146 -11.10 -9.06 6.89
C GLY A 146 -10.88 -10.18 5.87
N LEU A 147 -9.82 -10.08 5.03
CA LEU A 147 -9.46 -11.15 4.11
C LEU A 147 -9.00 -12.41 4.86
N VAL A 148 -8.23 -12.30 5.95
CA VAL A 148 -7.85 -13.45 6.79
C VAL A 148 -9.09 -14.14 7.35
N ASP A 149 -10.05 -13.37 7.86
CA ASP A 149 -11.31 -13.88 8.39
C ASP A 149 -12.14 -14.57 7.28
N ALA A 150 -12.32 -13.91 6.14
CA ALA A 150 -13.05 -14.46 4.99
C ALA A 150 -12.40 -15.71 4.39
N MET A 151 -11.07 -15.89 4.57
CA MET A 151 -10.37 -17.14 4.22
C MET A 151 -10.57 -18.23 5.27
N GLY A 152 -11.28 -17.99 6.38
CA GLY A 152 -11.46 -18.93 7.49
C GLY A 152 -10.17 -19.22 8.27
N ALA A 153 -9.19 -18.31 8.23
CA ALA A 153 -7.94 -18.45 8.93
C ALA A 153 -7.91 -17.60 10.20
N LYS A 154 -7.18 -18.05 11.22
CA LYS A 154 -6.96 -17.25 12.44
C LYS A 154 -5.75 -16.34 12.30
N GLN A 155 -4.75 -16.76 11.56
CA GLN A 155 -3.51 -16.05 11.33
C GLN A 155 -3.02 -16.25 9.91
N ALA A 156 -2.22 -15.28 9.44
CA ALA A 156 -1.55 -15.33 8.14
C ALA A 156 -0.11 -14.82 8.24
N VAL A 157 0.68 -15.10 7.22
CA VAL A 157 1.87 -14.31 6.89
C VAL A 157 1.46 -13.32 5.81
N ILE A 158 1.92 -12.08 5.90
CA ILE A 158 1.68 -11.06 4.89
C ILE A 158 2.98 -10.74 4.16
N ALA A 159 2.92 -10.75 2.84
CA ALA A 159 4.01 -10.30 1.98
C ALA A 159 3.55 -9.14 1.11
N GLY A 160 4.46 -8.27 0.71
CA GLY A 160 4.11 -7.17 -0.19
C GLY A 160 5.30 -6.60 -0.94
N HIS A 161 5.00 -5.99 -2.08
CA HIS A 161 5.93 -5.28 -2.92
C HIS A 161 5.48 -3.82 -3.08
N ASP A 162 6.39 -2.86 -3.12
CA ASP A 162 6.14 -1.42 -3.29
C ASP A 162 5.08 -0.88 -2.30
N ILE A 163 3.93 -0.35 -2.75
CA ILE A 163 2.84 0.05 -1.85
C ILE A 163 2.31 -1.14 -1.04
N GLY A 164 2.31 -2.34 -1.63
CA GLY A 164 1.97 -3.58 -0.93
C GLY A 164 2.92 -3.90 0.21
N ALA A 165 4.22 -3.56 0.09
CA ALA A 165 5.18 -3.68 1.19
C ALA A 165 4.87 -2.67 2.31
N ALA A 166 4.51 -1.42 1.96
CA ALA A 166 4.06 -0.45 2.96
C ALA A 166 2.81 -0.95 3.71
N ILE A 167 1.84 -1.55 2.99
CA ILE A 167 0.65 -2.17 3.59
C ILE A 167 1.07 -3.34 4.50
N ALA A 168 1.93 -4.25 4.01
CA ALA A 168 2.36 -5.42 4.78
C ALA A 168 3.08 -5.03 6.08
N TRP A 169 3.99 -4.06 6.02
CA TRP A 169 4.68 -3.54 7.20
C TRP A 169 3.72 -2.97 8.24
N GLN A 170 2.80 -2.08 7.80
CA GLN A 170 1.87 -1.44 8.72
C GLN A 170 0.82 -2.42 9.25
N THR A 171 0.43 -3.40 8.45
CA THR A 171 -0.46 -4.48 8.89
C THR A 171 0.19 -5.33 9.97
N ALA A 172 1.44 -5.75 9.80
CA ALA A 172 2.19 -6.51 10.79
C ALA A 172 2.47 -5.69 12.07
N LEU A 173 2.66 -4.37 11.93
CA LEU A 173 2.80 -3.45 13.07
C LEU A 173 1.53 -3.38 13.91
N LEU A 174 0.37 -3.18 13.26
CA LEU A 174 -0.89 -2.88 13.94
C LEU A 174 -1.65 -4.15 14.37
N ARG A 175 -1.45 -5.28 13.68
CA ARG A 175 -2.17 -6.53 13.95
C ARG A 175 -1.22 -7.74 14.03
N PRO A 176 -0.23 -7.69 14.95
CA PRO A 176 0.68 -8.83 15.18
C PRO A 176 -0.04 -10.06 15.75
N ASP A 177 -1.25 -9.90 16.27
CA ASP A 177 -2.16 -10.96 16.71
C ASP A 177 -2.67 -11.82 15.54
N ILE A 178 -2.87 -11.22 14.37
CA ILE A 178 -3.36 -11.87 13.14
C ILE A 178 -2.20 -12.19 12.19
N PHE A 179 -1.26 -11.26 12.01
CA PHE A 179 -0.15 -11.42 11.08
C PHE A 179 1.13 -11.83 11.81
N ARG A 180 1.36 -13.15 11.85
CA ARG A 180 2.46 -13.77 12.62
C ARG A 180 3.86 -13.53 12.05
N ALA A 181 3.97 -13.06 10.80
CA ALA A 181 5.23 -12.68 10.15
C ALA A 181 4.97 -11.77 8.94
N VAL A 182 6.01 -11.05 8.50
CA VAL A 182 5.97 -10.14 7.34
C VAL A 182 7.14 -10.37 6.40
N ILE A 183 6.86 -10.29 5.10
CA ILE A 183 7.86 -10.28 4.03
C ILE A 183 7.66 -9.00 3.22
N ALA A 184 8.70 -8.21 3.03
CA ALA A 184 8.59 -6.96 2.29
C ALA A 184 9.69 -6.82 1.23
N LEU A 185 9.27 -6.39 0.04
CA LEU A 185 10.12 -6.20 -1.12
C LEU A 185 10.14 -4.73 -1.51
N SER A 186 11.32 -4.17 -1.72
CA SER A 186 11.66 -2.81 -2.14
C SER A 186 11.60 -1.77 -1.00
N PRO A 187 10.46 -1.15 -0.58
CA PRO A 187 10.52 -0.18 0.50
C PRO A 187 10.77 -0.82 1.88
N PRO A 188 11.74 -0.28 2.67
CA PRO A 188 11.97 -0.76 4.03
C PRO A 188 10.86 -0.30 4.99
N PHE A 189 10.83 -0.90 6.18
CA PHE A 189 9.91 -0.46 7.23
C PHE A 189 10.21 0.95 7.71
N ARG A 190 9.17 1.72 7.87
CA ARG A 190 9.14 3.02 8.55
C ARG A 190 7.82 3.12 9.30
N SER A 191 7.88 3.24 10.62
CA SER A 191 6.68 3.29 11.46
C SER A 191 5.75 4.47 11.08
N ARG A 192 6.35 5.58 10.69
CA ARG A 192 5.70 6.74 10.10
C ARG A 192 6.60 7.32 9.03
N ALA A 193 6.11 7.41 7.80
CA ALA A 193 6.90 7.96 6.70
C ALA A 193 7.44 9.35 7.06
N PHE A 194 8.71 9.62 6.77
CA PHE A 194 9.40 10.89 7.08
C PHE A 194 9.42 11.31 8.56
N GLY A 195 9.09 10.40 9.49
CA GLY A 195 9.09 10.67 10.93
C GLY A 195 8.10 11.77 11.33
N ASP A 196 8.48 12.58 12.32
CA ASP A 196 7.64 13.64 12.87
C ASP A 196 7.88 15.01 12.20
N ALA A 197 8.76 15.11 11.21
CA ALA A 197 9.16 16.36 10.58
C ALA A 197 8.03 17.04 9.78
N GLY A 198 7.01 16.27 9.39
CA GLY A 198 5.84 16.77 8.66
C GLY A 198 5.33 15.78 7.61
N PRO A 199 4.26 16.13 6.89
CA PRO A 199 3.65 15.27 5.90
C PRO A 199 4.63 14.96 4.76
N PRO A 200 4.59 13.73 4.19
CA PRO A 200 5.52 13.27 3.17
C PRO A 200 5.67 14.19 1.97
N THR A 201 4.56 14.73 1.47
CA THR A 201 4.58 15.58 0.27
C THR A 201 5.40 16.86 0.46
N LYS A 202 5.56 17.35 1.69
CA LYS A 202 6.39 18.52 2.01
C LYS A 202 7.86 18.32 1.63
N PHE A 203 8.37 17.10 1.73
CA PHE A 203 9.79 16.75 1.54
C PHE A 203 10.10 16.16 0.15
N MET A 204 9.08 15.93 -0.67
CA MET A 204 9.27 15.38 -2.00
C MET A 204 9.93 16.40 -2.94
N PRO A 205 10.95 16.01 -3.72
CA PRO A 205 11.66 16.91 -4.61
C PRO A 205 10.76 17.56 -5.66
N ARG A 206 10.99 18.85 -5.91
CA ARG A 206 10.30 19.64 -6.93
C ARG A 206 11.19 20.75 -7.45
N THR A 207 11.12 20.97 -8.77
CA THR A 207 11.77 22.09 -9.46
C THR A 207 10.72 22.86 -10.27
N GLU A 208 11.14 23.90 -10.98
CA GLU A 208 10.25 24.61 -11.92
C GLU A 208 9.75 23.73 -13.06
N THR A 209 10.58 22.80 -13.54
CA THR A 209 10.31 21.96 -14.70
C THR A 209 9.90 20.53 -14.39
N ALA A 210 10.17 20.04 -13.18
CA ALA A 210 9.92 18.64 -12.79
C ALA A 210 9.44 18.51 -11.34
N VAL A 211 8.74 17.42 -11.06
CA VAL A 211 8.27 17.03 -9.72
C VAL A 211 8.57 15.56 -9.48
N PHE A 212 8.70 15.18 -8.20
CA PHE A 212 8.78 13.78 -7.84
C PHE A 212 7.51 13.03 -8.28
N TYR A 213 7.66 11.79 -8.76
CA TYR A 213 6.56 11.02 -9.36
C TYR A 213 5.32 10.92 -8.45
N GLN A 214 5.50 10.76 -7.13
CA GLN A 214 4.39 10.69 -6.19
C GLN A 214 3.58 11.99 -6.12
N LEU A 215 4.19 13.15 -6.38
CA LEU A 215 3.46 14.42 -6.53
C LEU A 215 2.76 14.52 -7.89
N PHE A 216 3.41 14.02 -8.95
CA PHE A 216 2.81 13.95 -10.28
C PHE A 216 1.53 13.09 -10.26
N LEU A 217 1.57 11.91 -9.63
CA LEU A 217 0.44 10.98 -9.52
C LEU A 217 -0.75 11.54 -8.72
N GLN A 218 -0.54 12.61 -7.94
CA GLN A 218 -1.59 13.32 -7.22
C GLN A 218 -2.25 14.43 -8.05
N THR A 219 -1.64 14.82 -9.17
CA THR A 219 -2.15 15.94 -9.97
C THR A 219 -3.45 15.55 -10.71
N PRO A 220 -4.38 16.51 -10.91
CA PRO A 220 -5.52 16.29 -11.78
C PRO A 220 -5.08 15.91 -13.20
N GLY A 221 -5.69 14.89 -13.76
CA GLY A 221 -5.39 14.41 -15.12
C GLY A 221 -4.24 13.40 -15.22
N ALA A 222 -3.57 13.06 -14.12
CA ALA A 222 -2.56 11.98 -14.12
C ALA A 222 -3.17 10.66 -14.60
N GLU A 223 -4.43 10.39 -14.23
CA GLU A 223 -5.21 9.23 -14.70
C GLU A 223 -5.34 9.17 -16.21
N ALA A 224 -5.72 10.29 -16.81
CA ALA A 224 -5.88 10.40 -18.26
C ALA A 224 -4.53 10.29 -18.98
N GLY A 225 -3.47 10.85 -18.39
CA GLY A 225 -2.11 10.75 -18.93
C GLY A 225 -1.61 9.31 -18.96
N MET A 226 -1.77 8.55 -17.88
CA MET A 226 -1.38 7.15 -17.80
C MET A 226 -2.33 6.22 -18.55
N GLY A 227 -3.62 6.51 -18.53
CA GLY A 227 -4.65 5.71 -19.20
C GLY A 227 -4.76 5.90 -20.71
N ARG A 228 -4.10 6.92 -21.28
CA ARG A 228 -4.17 7.26 -22.69
C ARG A 228 -3.71 6.11 -23.61
N ASP A 229 -2.66 5.42 -23.18
CA ASP A 229 -2.12 4.24 -23.83
C ASP A 229 -1.61 3.30 -22.74
N LEU A 230 -2.43 2.35 -22.35
CA LEU A 230 -2.10 1.41 -21.28
C LEU A 230 -0.89 0.54 -21.64
N ARG A 231 -0.79 0.07 -22.90
CA ARG A 231 0.34 -0.76 -23.34
C ARG A 231 1.65 0.01 -23.21
N LEU A 232 1.69 1.21 -23.74
CA LEU A 232 2.86 2.08 -23.63
C LEU A 232 3.19 2.38 -22.15
N THR A 233 2.18 2.64 -21.33
CA THR A 233 2.36 2.88 -19.90
C THR A 233 3.05 1.71 -19.21
N PHE A 234 2.61 0.46 -19.42
CA PHE A 234 3.23 -0.71 -18.78
C PHE A 234 4.61 -1.02 -19.34
N ARG A 235 4.82 -0.95 -20.66
CA ARG A 235 6.14 -1.10 -21.27
C ARG A 235 7.13 -0.09 -20.69
N TYR A 236 6.74 1.18 -20.61
CA TYR A 236 7.54 2.26 -20.05
C TYR A 236 7.86 2.04 -18.57
N GLN A 237 6.87 1.70 -17.74
CA GLN A 237 7.05 1.48 -16.30
C GLN A 237 7.99 0.30 -16.03
N PHE A 238 7.74 -0.84 -16.67
CA PHE A 238 8.54 -2.03 -16.47
C PHE A 238 9.99 -1.85 -16.93
N TYR A 239 10.21 -1.20 -18.07
CA TYR A 239 11.56 -0.86 -18.51
C TYR A 239 12.25 0.14 -17.59
N THR A 240 11.55 1.23 -17.25
CA THR A 240 12.16 2.37 -16.52
C THR A 240 12.74 1.96 -15.19
N PHE A 241 12.07 1.06 -14.47
CA PHE A 241 12.46 0.65 -13.13
C PHE A 241 13.07 -0.75 -13.05
N SER A 242 13.31 -1.41 -14.20
CA SER A 242 13.99 -2.71 -14.27
C SER A 242 15.50 -2.59 -14.07
N GLY A 243 16.08 -3.64 -13.49
CA GLY A 243 17.53 -3.84 -13.46
C GLY A 243 18.16 -4.11 -14.83
N ASP A 244 17.36 -4.53 -15.82
CA ASP A 244 17.82 -4.74 -17.21
C ASP A 244 18.07 -3.42 -17.95
N ARG A 245 17.54 -2.30 -17.45
CA ARG A 245 17.79 -0.98 -18.02
C ARG A 245 19.27 -0.59 -17.83
N PRO A 246 19.98 -0.17 -18.88
CA PRO A 246 21.35 0.32 -18.73
C PRO A 246 21.42 1.50 -17.73
N PRO A 247 22.40 1.53 -16.82
CA PRO A 247 22.54 2.61 -15.83
C PRO A 247 22.65 4.01 -16.45
N SER A 248 23.22 4.11 -17.65
CA SER A 248 23.37 5.36 -18.40
C SER A 248 22.09 5.85 -19.09
N ALA A 249 21.08 4.99 -19.21
CA ALA A 249 19.81 5.34 -19.82
C ALA A 249 18.96 6.16 -18.83
N GLY A 250 19.18 7.47 -18.76
CA GLY A 250 18.31 8.40 -18.04
C GLY A 250 16.89 8.36 -18.62
N VAL A 251 15.88 8.65 -17.80
CA VAL A 251 14.52 8.85 -18.29
C VAL A 251 14.35 10.34 -18.60
N GLY A 252 14.39 10.69 -19.88
CA GLY A 252 14.23 12.09 -20.31
C GLY A 252 15.24 13.07 -19.75
N GLY A 253 16.46 12.60 -19.34
CA GLY A 253 17.49 13.45 -18.74
C GLY A 253 17.20 13.90 -17.30
N LEU A 254 16.12 13.43 -16.70
CA LEU A 254 15.74 13.75 -15.32
C LEU A 254 16.33 12.75 -14.31
N PRO A 255 16.59 13.19 -13.08
CA PRO A 255 16.97 12.29 -11.99
C PRO A 255 15.92 11.18 -11.75
N PRO A 256 16.32 10.01 -11.20
CA PRO A 256 15.38 8.93 -10.90
C PRO A 256 14.18 9.41 -10.05
N GLY A 257 12.98 9.00 -10.46
CA GLY A 257 11.74 9.38 -9.79
C GLY A 257 11.22 10.79 -10.10
N MET A 258 11.94 11.60 -10.89
CA MET A 258 11.44 12.91 -11.32
C MET A 258 10.64 12.81 -12.63
N MET A 259 9.50 13.50 -12.69
CA MET A 259 8.59 13.56 -13.82
C MET A 259 8.47 14.99 -14.35
N PRO A 260 8.44 15.22 -15.66
CA PRO A 260 8.26 16.57 -16.19
C PRO A 260 6.87 17.13 -15.83
N ARG A 261 6.80 18.44 -15.52
CA ARG A 261 5.53 19.11 -15.22
C ARG A 261 4.66 19.32 -16.46
N LYS A 262 5.28 19.41 -17.62
CA LYS A 262 4.61 19.65 -18.92
C LYS A 262 5.10 18.66 -19.95
N GLY A 263 4.24 18.33 -20.89
CA GLY A 263 4.54 17.35 -21.94
C GLY A 263 4.25 15.91 -21.53
N GLY A 264 4.32 15.00 -22.48
CA GLY A 264 4.23 13.57 -22.23
C GLY A 264 5.53 13.04 -21.62
N PHE A 265 5.42 12.10 -20.72
CA PHE A 265 6.57 11.39 -20.12
C PHE A 265 6.72 9.96 -20.65
N LEU A 266 5.67 9.43 -21.26
CA LEU A 266 5.67 8.09 -21.82
C LEU A 266 6.42 8.09 -23.16
N THR A 267 7.47 7.31 -23.22
CA THR A 267 8.19 7.01 -24.46
C THR A 267 8.25 5.50 -24.62
N ASP A 268 8.14 5.01 -25.85
CA ASP A 268 8.27 3.57 -26.09
C ASP A 268 9.72 3.15 -25.79
N PRO A 269 9.91 2.19 -24.88
CA PRO A 269 11.25 1.72 -24.52
C PRO A 269 11.89 0.96 -25.69
N PRO A 270 13.23 0.96 -25.80
CA PRO A 270 13.95 0.30 -26.90
C PRO A 270 13.78 -1.22 -26.90
N PHE A 271 13.41 -1.82 -25.78
CA PHE A 271 13.13 -3.25 -25.61
C PHE A 271 12.26 -3.50 -24.38
N LEU A 272 11.66 -4.67 -24.30
CA LEU A 272 11.08 -5.16 -23.05
C LEU A 272 12.14 -5.83 -22.18
N PRO A 273 12.15 -5.63 -20.84
CA PRO A 273 12.98 -6.40 -19.94
C PRO A 273 12.79 -7.93 -20.11
N ASN A 274 13.85 -8.69 -19.87
CA ASN A 274 13.86 -10.14 -20.14
C ASN A 274 12.86 -10.96 -19.29
N TRP A 275 12.36 -10.40 -18.21
CA TRP A 275 11.45 -11.03 -17.25
C TRP A 275 9.95 -10.80 -17.57
N VAL A 276 9.64 -9.99 -18.59
CA VAL A 276 8.26 -9.66 -19.00
C VAL A 276 8.10 -9.82 -20.50
N THR A 277 6.98 -10.40 -20.93
CA THR A 277 6.61 -10.63 -22.33
C THR A 277 5.47 -9.71 -22.75
N GLU A 278 5.19 -9.62 -24.07
CA GLU A 278 4.01 -8.89 -24.58
C GLU A 278 2.70 -9.50 -24.06
N SER A 279 2.65 -10.82 -23.86
CA SER A 279 1.48 -11.47 -23.26
C SER A 279 1.29 -11.09 -21.79
N ASP A 280 2.38 -10.89 -21.04
CA ASP A 280 2.27 -10.33 -19.68
C ASP A 280 1.73 -8.89 -19.71
N ILE A 281 2.18 -8.08 -20.68
CA ILE A 281 1.65 -6.72 -20.88
C ILE A 281 0.14 -6.75 -21.16
N ASP A 282 -0.34 -7.71 -21.98
CA ASP A 282 -1.77 -7.87 -22.26
C ASP A 282 -2.59 -8.10 -20.98
N VAL A 283 -2.07 -8.90 -20.04
CA VAL A 283 -2.74 -9.12 -18.75
C VAL A 283 -2.86 -7.80 -17.99
N TYR A 284 -1.79 -7.04 -17.84
CA TYR A 284 -1.84 -5.75 -17.15
C TYR A 284 -2.76 -4.74 -17.84
N VAL A 285 -2.76 -4.68 -19.15
CA VAL A 285 -3.68 -3.83 -19.94
C VAL A 285 -5.13 -4.19 -19.64
N ASN A 286 -5.47 -5.48 -19.60
CA ASN A 286 -6.81 -5.96 -19.29
C ASN A 286 -7.22 -5.64 -17.85
N GLU A 287 -6.34 -5.87 -16.86
CA GLU A 287 -6.60 -5.57 -15.45
C GLU A 287 -6.77 -4.05 -15.19
N TYR A 288 -6.15 -3.21 -16.02
CA TYR A 288 -6.26 -1.76 -15.97
C TYR A 288 -7.26 -1.16 -16.98
N ALA A 289 -8.09 -1.96 -17.64
CA ALA A 289 -9.12 -1.47 -18.57
C ALA A 289 -10.08 -0.45 -17.94
N ARG A 290 -10.26 -0.50 -16.60
CA ARG A 290 -11.04 0.48 -15.81
C ARG A 290 -10.24 1.76 -15.51
N GLY A 291 -9.00 1.93 -16.00
CA GLY A 291 -8.14 3.10 -15.81
C GLY A 291 -7.51 3.21 -14.42
N PHE A 292 -6.93 4.38 -14.15
CA PHE A 292 -6.07 4.64 -12.99
C PHE A 292 -6.74 5.35 -11.80
N ASN A 293 -8.04 5.69 -11.87
CA ASN A 293 -8.69 6.47 -10.79
C ASN A 293 -8.54 5.82 -9.40
N GLY A 294 -8.84 4.51 -9.29
CA GLY A 294 -8.64 3.76 -8.07
C GLY A 294 -7.16 3.65 -7.65
N PRO A 295 -6.27 3.16 -8.55
CA PRO A 295 -4.84 3.06 -8.24
C PRO A 295 -4.18 4.35 -7.78
N LEU A 296 -4.57 5.51 -8.32
CA LEU A 296 -4.00 6.80 -7.93
C LEU A 296 -4.53 7.33 -6.60
N ALA A 297 -5.63 6.81 -6.09
CA ALA A 297 -6.20 7.22 -4.82
C ALA A 297 -5.28 6.93 -3.62
N TRP A 298 -4.45 5.88 -3.68
CA TRP A 298 -3.39 5.63 -2.71
C TRP A 298 -2.45 6.84 -2.57
N TRP A 299 -1.94 7.34 -3.69
CA TRP A 299 -0.97 8.44 -3.71
C TRP A 299 -1.58 9.73 -3.18
N ARG A 300 -2.84 10.00 -3.41
CA ARG A 300 -3.61 11.16 -2.90
C ARG A 300 -3.88 11.07 -1.41
N ASN A 301 -3.68 9.92 -0.78
CA ASN A 301 -3.85 9.69 0.64
C ASN A 301 -2.53 9.58 1.43
N ILE A 302 -1.37 9.87 0.83
CA ILE A 302 -0.06 9.72 1.51
C ILE A 302 -0.01 10.57 2.79
N ASP A 303 -0.37 11.85 2.70
CA ASP A 303 -0.32 12.75 3.85
C ASP A 303 -1.38 12.40 4.89
N ARG A 304 -2.60 12.04 4.45
CA ARG A 304 -3.65 11.59 5.35
C ARG A 304 -3.28 10.30 6.07
N SER A 305 -2.69 9.35 5.36
CA SER A 305 -2.17 8.12 5.95
C SER A 305 -1.08 8.40 6.97
N TRP A 306 -0.18 9.36 6.69
CA TRP A 306 0.84 9.81 7.62
C TRP A 306 0.24 10.42 8.90
N GLU A 307 -0.81 11.23 8.80
CA GLU A 307 -1.54 11.77 9.96
C GLU A 307 -2.15 10.65 10.80
N LEU A 308 -2.86 9.71 10.17
CA LEU A 308 -3.51 8.59 10.86
C LEU A 308 -2.53 7.68 11.58
N MET A 309 -1.29 7.59 11.11
CA MET A 309 -0.22 6.79 11.71
C MET A 309 0.52 7.53 12.85
N ALA A 310 0.13 8.74 13.21
CA ALA A 310 0.78 9.51 14.28
C ALA A 310 0.83 8.79 15.65
N PRO A 311 -0.22 8.09 16.11
CA PRO A 311 -0.17 7.35 17.38
C PRO A 311 0.85 6.21 17.40
N PHE A 312 1.28 5.74 16.22
CA PHE A 312 2.20 4.61 16.04
C PHE A 312 3.61 5.04 15.66
N ALA A 313 3.91 6.35 15.74
CA ALA A 313 5.26 6.84 15.53
C ALA A 313 6.24 6.12 16.46
N ARG A 314 7.37 5.66 15.92
CA ARG A 314 8.41 4.88 16.62
C ARG A 314 7.98 3.47 17.11
N ALA A 315 6.77 3.01 16.79
CA ALA A 315 6.37 1.65 17.08
C ALA A 315 7.20 0.64 16.26
N ALA A 316 7.48 -0.50 16.86
CA ALA A 316 8.32 -1.55 16.27
C ALA A 316 7.47 -2.73 15.76
N VAL A 317 7.87 -3.33 14.65
CA VAL A 317 7.32 -4.59 14.16
C VAL A 317 7.93 -5.72 14.97
N THR A 318 7.14 -6.39 15.79
CA THR A 318 7.61 -7.39 16.76
C THR A 318 7.54 -8.83 16.24
N VAL A 319 6.93 -9.06 15.09
CA VAL A 319 6.85 -10.37 14.43
C VAL A 319 8.13 -10.64 13.62
N PRO A 320 8.45 -11.91 13.31
CA PRO A 320 9.52 -12.26 12.37
C PRO A 320 9.34 -11.55 11.04
N ALA A 321 10.45 -11.09 10.44
CA ALA A 321 10.43 -10.31 9.23
C ALA A 321 11.54 -10.69 8.25
N LEU A 322 11.22 -10.68 6.95
CA LEU A 322 12.17 -10.79 5.84
C LEU A 322 12.06 -9.54 4.98
N TYR A 323 13.19 -8.94 4.66
CA TYR A 323 13.27 -7.81 3.72
C TYR A 323 14.15 -8.19 2.53
N MET A 324 13.67 -7.85 1.33
CA MET A 324 14.38 -8.09 0.07
C MET A 324 14.34 -6.85 -0.83
N ALA A 325 15.42 -6.57 -1.57
CA ALA A 325 15.45 -5.51 -2.57
C ALA A 325 16.47 -5.81 -3.66
N GLY A 326 16.27 -5.24 -4.85
CA GLY A 326 17.27 -5.21 -5.89
C GLY A 326 18.38 -4.19 -5.58
N ASP A 327 19.62 -4.49 -5.97
CA ASP A 327 20.75 -3.56 -5.84
C ASP A 327 20.67 -2.37 -6.82
N ARG A 328 19.81 -2.48 -7.85
CA ARG A 328 19.50 -1.43 -8.82
C ARG A 328 18.13 -0.78 -8.59
N ASP A 329 17.45 -1.13 -7.51
CA ASP A 329 16.17 -0.50 -7.15
C ASP A 329 16.39 0.92 -6.63
N PHE A 330 15.85 1.91 -7.33
CA PHE A 330 15.98 3.32 -6.97
C PHE A 330 15.32 3.66 -5.61
N ILE A 331 14.28 2.91 -5.21
CA ILE A 331 13.63 3.05 -3.90
C ILE A 331 14.57 2.57 -2.81
N ALA A 332 15.17 1.38 -2.97
CA ALA A 332 16.14 0.86 -2.00
C ALA A 332 17.35 1.79 -1.87
N ALA A 333 17.85 2.35 -2.98
CA ALA A 333 18.92 3.33 -2.98
C ALA A 333 18.51 4.62 -2.22
N ALA A 334 17.32 5.16 -2.48
CA ALA A 334 16.81 6.36 -1.81
C ALA A 334 16.62 6.17 -0.30
N PHE A 335 16.34 4.93 0.15
CA PHE A 335 16.13 4.60 1.56
C PHE A 335 17.26 3.79 2.20
N SER A 336 18.47 3.80 1.65
CA SER A 336 19.63 3.05 2.13
C SER A 336 19.91 3.26 3.62
N GLN A 337 19.78 4.49 4.13
CA GLN A 337 19.93 4.78 5.57
C GLN A 337 18.82 4.15 6.43
N ALA A 338 17.59 4.10 5.93
CA ALA A 338 16.49 3.46 6.63
C ALA A 338 16.69 1.94 6.66
N ILE A 339 17.17 1.35 5.57
CA ILE A 339 17.51 -0.08 5.48
C ILE A 339 18.58 -0.43 6.51
N ALA A 340 19.67 0.36 6.57
CA ALA A 340 20.77 0.14 7.51
C ALA A 340 20.34 0.22 9.00
N LYS A 341 19.31 1.00 9.30
CA LYS A 341 18.78 1.20 10.66
C LYS A 341 17.51 0.39 10.96
N GLN A 342 17.03 -0.40 10.01
CA GLN A 342 15.74 -1.06 10.09
C GLN A 342 15.64 -2.04 11.27
N SER A 343 16.72 -2.72 11.64
CA SER A 343 16.76 -3.66 12.76
C SER A 343 16.40 -3.02 14.11
N ALA A 344 16.60 -1.72 14.27
CA ALA A 344 16.20 -1.01 15.49
C ALA A 344 14.67 -0.96 15.69
N LEU A 345 13.91 -0.98 14.61
CA LEU A 345 12.45 -0.96 14.62
C LEU A 345 11.82 -2.31 14.26
N VAL A 346 12.65 -3.27 13.81
CA VAL A 346 12.22 -4.63 13.45
C VAL A 346 13.19 -5.63 14.10
N PRO A 347 13.10 -5.85 15.41
CA PRO A 347 14.10 -6.63 16.17
C PRO A 347 14.23 -8.10 15.74
N LYS A 348 13.22 -8.65 15.05
CA LYS A 348 13.23 -10.01 14.48
C LYS A 348 13.43 -10.03 12.98
N LEU A 349 14.07 -9.00 12.43
CA LEU A 349 14.41 -8.94 11.01
C LEU A 349 15.55 -9.92 10.71
N ARG A 350 15.35 -10.81 9.74
CA ARG A 350 16.44 -11.58 9.16
C ARG A 350 17.42 -10.67 8.40
N PRO A 351 18.67 -11.10 8.20
CA PRO A 351 19.58 -10.36 7.32
C PRO A 351 18.89 -10.04 5.98
N PRO A 352 18.94 -8.77 5.55
CA PRO A 352 18.33 -8.36 4.28
C PRO A 352 18.89 -9.15 3.09
N VAL A 353 18.03 -9.54 2.16
CA VAL A 353 18.42 -10.18 0.91
C VAL A 353 18.53 -9.12 -0.17
N VAL A 354 19.75 -8.84 -0.62
CA VAL A 354 20.01 -7.94 -1.74
C VAL A 354 20.24 -8.77 -2.99
N LEU A 355 19.45 -8.50 -4.04
CA LEU A 355 19.44 -9.27 -5.28
C LEU A 355 20.28 -8.57 -6.36
N PRO A 356 21.43 -9.14 -6.76
CA PRO A 356 22.32 -8.51 -7.72
C PRO A 356 21.70 -8.32 -9.11
N GLY A 357 21.89 -7.13 -9.71
CA GLY A 357 21.38 -6.77 -11.03
C GLY A 357 19.85 -6.67 -11.12
N CYS A 358 19.16 -6.69 -9.99
CA CYS A 358 17.71 -6.59 -9.90
C CYS A 358 17.27 -5.14 -9.71
N GLY A 359 16.25 -4.71 -10.42
CA GLY A 359 15.61 -3.42 -10.25
C GLY A 359 14.48 -3.45 -9.23
N HIS A 360 13.45 -2.64 -9.51
CA HIS A 360 12.31 -2.45 -8.64
C HIS A 360 11.34 -3.64 -8.60
N TRP A 361 11.13 -4.31 -9.75
CA TRP A 361 10.11 -5.38 -9.92
C TRP A 361 10.62 -6.71 -9.34
N THR A 362 11.07 -6.68 -8.12
CA THR A 362 11.89 -7.68 -7.43
C THR A 362 11.34 -9.12 -7.59
N GLN A 363 10.03 -9.33 -7.34
CA GLN A 363 9.39 -10.65 -7.40
C GLN A 363 9.21 -11.17 -8.83
N GLN A 364 9.30 -10.30 -9.81
CA GLN A 364 9.21 -10.63 -11.23
C GLN A 364 10.58 -10.79 -11.87
N GLU A 365 11.52 -9.86 -11.59
CA GLU A 365 12.88 -9.85 -12.14
C GLU A 365 13.74 -11.01 -11.61
N ARG A 366 13.57 -11.39 -10.35
CA ARG A 366 14.32 -12.47 -9.67
C ARG A 366 13.35 -13.48 -9.03
N ALA A 367 12.42 -13.97 -9.86
CA ALA A 367 11.32 -14.79 -9.42
C ALA A 367 11.75 -16.06 -8.66
N ALA A 368 12.80 -16.72 -9.12
CA ALA A 368 13.32 -17.95 -8.51
C ALA A 368 13.95 -17.67 -7.15
N GLU A 369 14.83 -16.67 -7.06
CA GLU A 369 15.55 -16.29 -5.85
C GLU A 369 14.58 -15.75 -4.78
N VAL A 370 13.63 -14.91 -5.17
CA VAL A 370 12.59 -14.40 -4.28
C VAL A 370 11.73 -15.55 -3.75
N SER A 371 11.27 -16.46 -4.63
CA SER A 371 10.46 -17.61 -4.22
C SER A 371 11.22 -18.51 -3.25
N ALA A 372 12.51 -18.79 -3.50
CA ALA A 372 13.35 -19.59 -2.63
C ALA A 372 13.54 -18.94 -1.25
N ALA A 373 13.83 -17.64 -1.20
CA ALA A 373 13.98 -16.90 0.06
C ALA A 373 12.68 -16.84 0.86
N MET A 374 11.52 -16.65 0.19
CA MET A 374 10.22 -16.69 0.82
C MET A 374 9.91 -18.08 1.41
N VAL A 375 10.17 -19.16 0.66
CA VAL A 375 9.94 -20.54 1.14
C VAL A 375 10.82 -20.86 2.34
N ASP A 376 12.11 -20.51 2.29
CA ASP A 376 13.04 -20.69 3.42
C ASP A 376 12.57 -19.97 4.67
N PHE A 377 12.19 -18.67 4.52
CA PHE A 377 11.65 -17.90 5.62
C PHE A 377 10.37 -18.51 6.21
N LEU A 378 9.40 -18.85 5.35
CA LEU A 378 8.12 -19.41 5.78
C LEU A 378 8.25 -20.75 6.51
N ARG A 379 9.20 -21.59 6.11
CA ARG A 379 9.49 -22.89 6.77
C ARG A 379 10.16 -22.75 8.13
N SER A 380 10.75 -21.59 8.42
CA SER A 380 11.41 -21.33 9.70
C SER A 380 10.46 -20.74 10.77
N LEU A 381 9.21 -20.48 10.41
CA LEU A 381 8.18 -19.94 11.30
C LEU A 381 7.45 -21.04 12.05
#